data_a4a11ebbebf1ecc8a6132a3b6115468b
#
_entry.id   a4a11ebbebf1ecc8a6132a3b6115468b
#
_cell.length_a   1.000
_cell.length_b   1.000
_cell.length_c   1.000
_cell.angle_alpha   90.00
_cell.angle_beta   90.00
_cell.angle_gamma   90.00
#
_symmetry.space_group_name_H-M   'P 1'
#
loop_
_entity.id
_entity.type
_entity.pdbx_description
1 polymer ?
#
loop_
_entity_poly.entity_id
_entity_poly.type
_entity_poly.pdbx_seq_one_letter_code
_entity_poly.pdbx_strand_id
1 'polypeptide(L)'
;MAVEFHLVFAVPFSPFTSRVIKNTWLCHLSKLIKTVVIVGGGIAGWLTAGRLAAKHQSHKANGLNVVLIESSNIPAVGVGEGTWPTMRNTLKAIGISETDFIRECDASFKQGAKFAKWCTGKDDDFYYHPLVLPQGFGKVDLAAHWLAKQGRVSSFSDEVCYQEAICEQGLAPKTIRTPEFSDVANYAYHLDSAKFAAFLQKHCQEKLGITHLVDDVTEIHSVEGEYDSEKGDICSVVTQNNGEIEGDLFVDCTGFSSLLLGKHFG
;
A
#
# COMPACT_ATOMS: atom_id res chain seq x y z
N MET A 1 -2.07 4.48 -15.39
CA MET A 1 -0.79 3.74 -15.28
C MET A 1 -0.89 2.97 -13.98
N ALA A 2 -1.20 1.68 -14.05
CA ALA A 2 -1.15 0.82 -12.88
C ALA A 2 0.34 0.64 -12.56
N VAL A 3 0.78 1.14 -11.42
CA VAL A 3 2.09 0.80 -10.88
C VAL A 3 1.93 -0.59 -10.29
N GLU A 4 2.15 -1.61 -11.09
CA GLU A 4 2.45 -2.94 -10.59
C GLU A 4 3.82 -2.84 -9.94
N PHE A 5 3.87 -3.04 -8.62
CA PHE A 5 5.13 -3.29 -7.94
C PHE A 5 5.65 -4.65 -8.42
N HIS A 6 6.47 -4.62 -9.46
CA HIS A 6 7.34 -5.73 -9.80
C HIS A 6 8.55 -5.66 -8.87
N LEU A 7 8.66 -6.63 -7.98
CA LEU A 7 9.94 -6.91 -7.34
C LEU A 7 10.90 -7.38 -8.44
N VAL A 8 11.74 -6.47 -8.93
CA VAL A 8 12.79 -6.80 -9.88
C VAL A 8 14.00 -7.27 -9.08
N PHE A 9 14.24 -8.57 -9.06
CA PHE A 9 15.53 -9.11 -8.68
C PHE A 9 16.51 -8.83 -9.83
N ALA A 10 17.39 -7.85 -9.67
CA ALA A 10 18.50 -7.64 -10.56
C ALA A 10 19.60 -8.66 -10.25
N VAL A 11 19.73 -9.69 -11.08
CA VAL A 11 20.89 -10.59 -11.08
C VAL A 11 21.90 -10.03 -12.09
N PRO A 12 23.14 -9.66 -11.73
CA PRO A 12 24.15 -9.26 -12.68
C PRO A 12 24.66 -10.49 -13.45
N PHE A 13 24.49 -10.49 -14.76
CA PHE A 13 25.16 -11.43 -15.67
C PHE A 13 26.62 -11.05 -15.81
N SER A 14 27.51 -11.95 -15.41
CA SER A 14 28.92 -11.97 -15.81
C SER A 14 29.22 -13.31 -16.48
N PRO A 15 29.94 -13.34 -17.62
CA PRO A 15 30.14 -14.56 -18.38
C PRO A 15 31.38 -15.37 -17.94
N PHE A 16 31.17 -16.68 -17.90
CA PHE A 16 32.14 -17.77 -18.01
C PHE A 16 33.18 -18.02 -16.92
N THR A 17 32.91 -19.03 -16.10
CA THR A 17 33.78 -20.18 -15.90
C THR A 17 32.95 -21.37 -15.40
N SER A 18 33.09 -22.51 -16.12
CA SER A 18 32.47 -23.78 -15.74
C SER A 18 33.08 -24.31 -14.43
N ARG A 19 32.46 -24.01 -13.32
CA ARG A 19 32.63 -24.73 -12.06
C ARG A 19 31.29 -25.39 -11.73
N VAL A 20 31.37 -26.67 -11.44
CA VAL A 20 30.26 -27.48 -10.94
C VAL A 20 29.60 -26.75 -9.80
N ILE A 21 28.48 -26.09 -10.07
CA ILE A 21 27.63 -25.47 -9.06
C ILE A 21 26.96 -26.62 -8.33
N LYS A 22 27.48 -26.93 -7.15
CA LYS A 22 26.78 -27.81 -6.21
C LYS A 22 25.38 -27.20 -5.95
N ASN A 23 24.35 -28.03 -6.02
CA ASN A 23 22.92 -27.74 -5.87
C ASN A 23 22.54 -27.10 -4.51
N THR A 24 23.24 -26.09 -4.04
CA THR A 24 22.91 -25.36 -2.81
C THR A 24 21.79 -24.33 -3.01
N TRP A 25 21.58 -23.86 -4.22
CA TRP A 25 20.52 -22.86 -4.53
C TRP A 25 19.10 -23.44 -4.48
N LEU A 26 18.91 -24.73 -4.68
CA LEU A 26 17.59 -25.37 -4.59
C LEU A 26 17.11 -25.60 -3.15
N CYS A 27 17.99 -25.62 -2.15
CA CYS A 27 17.61 -25.81 -0.75
C CYS A 27 16.99 -24.55 -0.11
N HIS A 28 17.34 -23.34 -0.57
CA HIS A 28 16.77 -22.10 0.00
C HIS A 28 15.39 -21.75 -0.58
N LEU A 29 15.04 -22.24 -1.78
CA LEU A 29 13.73 -22.03 -2.40
C LEU A 29 12.61 -22.94 -1.87
N SER A 30 12.91 -23.87 -0.96
CA SER A 30 11.93 -24.86 -0.45
C SER A 30 11.50 -24.66 1.01
N LYS A 31 12.05 -23.67 1.71
CA LYS A 31 11.58 -23.41 3.08
C LYS A 31 10.20 -22.75 3.01
N LEU A 32 9.19 -23.49 3.44
CA LEU A 32 7.82 -22.97 3.53
C LEU A 32 7.81 -21.83 4.55
N ILE A 33 7.43 -20.62 4.10
CA ILE A 33 7.23 -19.48 4.99
C ILE A 33 6.02 -19.76 5.87
N LYS A 34 6.23 -19.83 7.18
CA LYS A 34 5.21 -20.08 8.20
C LYS A 34 4.94 -18.84 9.06
N THR A 35 5.97 -18.02 9.29
CA THR A 35 5.88 -16.82 10.12
C THR A 35 6.41 -15.61 9.35
N VAL A 36 5.59 -14.58 9.27
CA VAL A 36 5.98 -13.26 8.76
C VAL A 36 5.94 -12.27 9.91
N VAL A 37 7.06 -11.57 10.12
CA VAL A 37 7.19 -10.51 11.11
C VAL A 37 7.18 -9.16 10.40
N ILE A 38 6.25 -8.29 10.79
CA ILE A 38 6.11 -6.93 10.26
C ILE A 38 6.51 -5.97 11.37
N VAL A 39 7.48 -5.09 11.09
CA VAL A 39 7.91 -4.06 12.03
C VAL A 39 7.38 -2.72 11.58
N GLY A 40 6.56 -2.08 12.43
CA GLY A 40 5.91 -0.81 12.19
C GLY A 40 4.38 -0.91 12.14
N GLY A 41 3.69 -0.27 13.09
CA GLY A 41 2.24 -0.31 13.30
C GLY A 41 1.46 0.82 12.62
N GLY A 42 2.06 1.51 11.66
CA GLY A 42 1.34 2.48 10.82
C GLY A 42 0.37 1.81 9.83
N ILE A 43 -0.36 2.61 9.05
CA ILE A 43 -1.31 2.13 8.04
C ILE A 43 -0.67 1.11 7.10
N ALA A 44 0.58 1.34 6.67
CA ALA A 44 1.30 0.42 5.78
C ALA A 44 1.50 -0.96 6.42
N GLY A 45 1.89 -1.01 7.70
CA GLY A 45 2.05 -2.26 8.45
C GLY A 45 0.74 -3.01 8.60
N TRP A 46 -0.31 -2.33 9.03
CA TRP A 46 -1.62 -2.95 9.21
C TRP A 46 -2.27 -3.41 7.90
N LEU A 47 -2.12 -2.65 6.80
CA LEU A 47 -2.59 -3.09 5.47
C LEU A 47 -1.81 -4.31 4.98
N THR A 48 -0.49 -4.33 5.17
CA THR A 48 0.36 -5.48 4.82
C THR A 48 -0.05 -6.71 5.62
N ALA A 49 -0.16 -6.57 6.94
CA ALA A 49 -0.59 -7.64 7.84
C ALA A 49 -1.98 -8.18 7.44
N GLY A 50 -2.96 -7.28 7.25
CA GLY A 50 -4.31 -7.65 6.85
C GLY A 50 -4.37 -8.39 5.51
N ARG A 51 -3.60 -7.93 4.50
CA ARG A 51 -3.55 -8.60 3.19
C ARG A 51 -2.95 -9.99 3.26
N LEU A 52 -1.84 -10.15 3.99
CA LEU A 52 -1.20 -11.46 4.19
C LEU A 52 -2.11 -12.40 4.97
N ALA A 53 -2.64 -11.94 6.10
CA ALA A 53 -3.49 -12.74 6.95
C ALA A 53 -4.78 -13.20 6.26
N ALA A 54 -5.47 -12.31 5.53
CA ALA A 54 -6.67 -12.65 4.78
C ALA A 54 -6.38 -13.65 3.66
N LYS A 55 -5.31 -13.43 2.88
CA LYS A 55 -4.93 -14.29 1.76
C LYS A 55 -4.51 -15.68 2.22
N HIS A 56 -3.77 -15.76 3.32
CA HIS A 56 -3.16 -17.00 3.82
C HIS A 56 -3.89 -17.57 5.05
N GLN A 57 -5.10 -17.07 5.36
CA GLN A 57 -6.02 -17.60 6.35
C GLN A 57 -5.40 -17.73 7.75
N SER A 58 -4.71 -16.67 8.22
CA SER A 58 -4.00 -16.66 9.51
C SER A 58 -4.87 -16.99 10.72
N HIS A 59 -6.19 -16.80 10.62
CA HIS A 59 -7.15 -17.22 11.66
C HIS A 59 -7.33 -18.74 11.77
N LYS A 60 -6.77 -19.54 10.85
CA LYS A 60 -6.86 -21.00 10.86
C LYS A 60 -5.57 -21.62 11.39
N ALA A 61 -5.67 -22.81 12.00
CA ALA A 61 -4.54 -23.52 12.60
C ALA A 61 -3.36 -23.77 11.64
N ASN A 62 -3.63 -23.96 10.35
CA ASN A 62 -2.61 -24.16 9.31
C ASN A 62 -2.36 -22.90 8.46
N GLY A 63 -2.85 -21.73 8.88
CA GLY A 63 -2.64 -20.47 8.21
C GLY A 63 -1.24 -19.91 8.46
N LEU A 64 -0.92 -18.84 7.72
CA LEU A 64 0.31 -18.08 7.93
C LEU A 64 0.27 -17.39 9.30
N ASN A 65 1.31 -17.56 10.12
CA ASN A 65 1.46 -16.76 11.31
C ASN A 65 1.95 -15.35 10.94
N VAL A 66 1.16 -14.33 11.27
CA VAL A 66 1.51 -12.92 11.02
C VAL A 66 1.66 -12.22 12.36
N VAL A 67 2.87 -11.72 12.62
CA VAL A 67 3.21 -10.96 13.82
C VAL A 67 3.49 -9.51 13.40
N LEU A 68 2.84 -8.55 14.03
CA LEU A 68 3.11 -7.14 13.84
C LEU A 68 3.66 -6.54 15.13
N ILE A 69 4.82 -5.89 15.05
CA ILE A 69 5.48 -5.23 16.17
C ILE A 69 5.34 -3.71 15.98
N GLU A 70 4.80 -3.05 16.98
CA GLU A 70 4.53 -1.60 16.98
C GLU A 70 5.11 -0.94 18.21
N SER A 71 5.95 0.08 18.03
CA SER A 71 6.46 0.89 19.13
C SER A 71 5.37 1.80 19.71
N SER A 72 5.20 1.81 21.02
CA SER A 72 4.36 2.78 21.70
C SER A 72 4.98 4.17 21.79
N ASN A 73 6.29 4.29 21.53
CA ASN A 73 7.05 5.52 21.64
C ASN A 73 7.11 6.35 20.35
N ILE A 74 6.67 5.76 19.22
CA ILE A 74 6.65 6.40 17.91
C ILE A 74 5.21 6.71 17.55
N PRO A 75 4.77 7.98 17.64
CA PRO A 75 3.41 8.32 17.26
C PRO A 75 3.19 8.09 15.76
N ALA A 76 2.04 7.56 15.40
CA ALA A 76 1.61 7.54 14.01
C ALA A 76 1.54 8.99 13.48
N VAL A 77 2.08 9.23 12.29
CA VAL A 77 1.95 10.53 11.63
C VAL A 77 0.49 10.68 11.21
N GLY A 78 -0.28 11.37 12.04
CA GLY A 78 -1.70 11.62 11.80
C GLY A 78 -1.87 12.80 10.83
N VAL A 79 -2.18 12.49 9.58
CA VAL A 79 -2.54 13.46 8.53
C VAL A 79 -3.83 12.99 7.85
N GLY A 80 -4.56 13.91 7.22
CA GLY A 80 -5.62 13.51 6.30
C GLY A 80 -4.98 12.84 5.08
N GLU A 81 -5.47 11.67 4.71
CA GLU A 81 -4.93 10.92 3.58
C GLU A 81 -5.92 10.82 2.43
N GLY A 82 -5.38 10.88 1.20
CA GLY A 82 -6.11 10.60 -0.03
C GLY A 82 -5.61 9.31 -0.67
N THR A 83 -6.48 8.32 -0.79
CA THR A 83 -6.10 7.02 -1.37
C THR A 83 -6.20 7.00 -2.91
N TRP A 84 -5.90 5.84 -3.49
CA TRP A 84 -6.14 5.50 -4.89
C TRP A 84 -7.30 4.52 -5.02
N PRO A 85 -7.94 4.39 -6.20
CA PRO A 85 -9.07 3.47 -6.40
C PRO A 85 -8.79 2.01 -6.04
N THR A 86 -7.55 1.57 -6.09
CA THR A 86 -7.10 0.23 -5.67
C THR A 86 -7.38 -0.07 -4.20
N MET A 87 -7.52 0.97 -3.34
CA MET A 87 -7.86 0.80 -1.94
C MET A 87 -9.18 0.05 -1.74
N ARG A 88 -10.18 0.28 -2.61
CA ARG A 88 -11.46 -0.46 -2.58
C ARG A 88 -11.26 -1.97 -2.65
N ASN A 89 -10.38 -2.41 -3.55
CA ASN A 89 -10.05 -3.83 -3.69
C ASN A 89 -9.30 -4.37 -2.48
N THR A 90 -8.43 -3.56 -1.88
CA THR A 90 -7.70 -3.92 -0.67
C THR A 90 -8.65 -4.11 0.50
N LEU A 91 -9.53 -3.14 0.78
CA LEU A 91 -10.52 -3.23 1.85
C LEU A 91 -11.44 -4.44 1.68
N LYS A 92 -11.98 -4.64 0.48
CA LYS A 92 -12.80 -5.81 0.14
C LYS A 92 -12.05 -7.13 0.37
N ALA A 93 -10.78 -7.20 -0.01
CA ALA A 93 -9.99 -8.43 0.09
C ALA A 93 -9.59 -8.79 1.52
N ILE A 94 -9.53 -7.82 2.43
CA ILE A 94 -9.33 -8.05 3.87
C ILE A 94 -10.65 -8.20 4.64
N GLY A 95 -11.79 -8.14 3.96
CA GLY A 95 -13.11 -8.38 4.53
C GLY A 95 -13.71 -7.19 5.29
N ILE A 96 -13.27 -5.97 4.99
CA ILE A 96 -13.84 -4.75 5.56
C ILE A 96 -15.10 -4.34 4.77
N SER A 97 -16.17 -3.96 5.49
CA SER A 97 -17.35 -3.30 4.93
C SER A 97 -17.02 -1.86 4.55
N GLU A 98 -17.41 -1.41 3.36
CA GLU A 98 -17.21 -0.02 2.94
C GLU A 98 -18.00 0.95 3.83
N THR A 99 -19.19 0.55 4.24
CA THR A 99 -20.06 1.35 5.12
C THR A 99 -19.41 1.57 6.48
N ASP A 100 -18.85 0.52 7.08
CA ASP A 100 -18.16 0.64 8.37
C ASP A 100 -16.88 1.47 8.23
N PHE A 101 -16.10 1.25 7.18
CA PHE A 101 -14.91 2.03 6.89
C PHE A 101 -15.22 3.53 6.75
N ILE A 102 -16.25 3.89 5.98
CA ILE A 102 -16.63 5.30 5.79
C ILE A 102 -17.02 5.94 7.14
N ARG A 103 -17.77 5.22 7.97
CA ARG A 103 -18.26 5.71 9.26
C ARG A 103 -17.15 5.82 10.30
N GLU A 104 -16.35 4.78 10.44
CA GLU A 104 -15.37 4.68 11.52
C GLU A 104 -14.07 5.49 11.22
N CYS A 105 -13.78 5.75 9.94
CA CYS A 105 -12.58 6.48 9.52
C CYS A 105 -12.87 7.91 9.06
N ASP A 106 -14.10 8.43 9.27
CA ASP A 106 -14.57 9.72 8.75
C ASP A 106 -14.23 9.87 7.25
N ALA A 107 -14.38 8.78 6.50
CA ALA A 107 -13.99 8.76 5.12
C ALA A 107 -15.02 9.44 4.21
N SER A 108 -14.52 10.07 3.16
CA SER A 108 -15.32 10.68 2.10
C SER A 108 -14.80 10.25 0.73
N PHE A 109 -15.58 10.52 -0.32
CA PHE A 109 -15.18 10.15 -1.68
C PHE A 109 -14.16 11.12 -2.25
N LYS A 110 -13.08 10.58 -2.81
CA LYS A 110 -12.12 11.26 -3.64
C LYS A 110 -12.36 10.87 -5.10
N GLN A 111 -12.61 11.84 -5.96
CA GLN A 111 -12.93 11.60 -7.38
C GLN A 111 -11.86 12.15 -8.34
N GLY A 112 -10.79 12.70 -7.79
CA GLY A 112 -9.69 13.27 -8.55
C GLY A 112 -8.84 14.18 -7.69
N ALA A 113 -8.01 14.98 -8.36
CA ALA A 113 -7.27 16.07 -7.77
C ALA A 113 -7.46 17.33 -8.64
N LYS A 114 -7.83 18.45 -8.01
CA LYS A 114 -7.86 19.77 -8.64
C LYS A 114 -6.57 20.50 -8.31
N PHE A 115 -5.81 20.83 -9.34
CA PHE A 115 -4.58 21.63 -9.22
C PHE A 115 -4.93 23.07 -9.50
N ALA A 116 -5.14 23.86 -8.47
CA ALA A 116 -5.51 25.27 -8.57
C ALA A 116 -4.26 26.16 -8.51
N LYS A 117 -4.21 27.19 -9.38
CA LYS A 117 -3.11 28.17 -9.48
C LYS A 117 -1.72 27.53 -9.71
N TRP A 118 -1.69 26.37 -10.36
CA TRP A 118 -0.46 25.59 -10.52
C TRP A 118 0.44 26.05 -11.67
N CYS A 119 -0.16 26.48 -12.79
CA CYS A 119 0.59 26.83 -14.00
C CYS A 119 0.93 28.32 -14.06
N THR A 120 -0.04 29.20 -13.85
CA THR A 120 0.10 30.65 -14.01
C THR A 120 -0.10 31.44 -12.72
N GLY A 121 -0.66 30.83 -11.69
CA GLY A 121 -1.00 31.45 -10.41
C GLY A 121 -2.25 32.33 -10.43
N LYS A 122 -2.97 32.43 -11.54
CA LYS A 122 -4.22 33.21 -11.66
C LYS A 122 -5.40 32.48 -11.03
N ASP A 123 -6.50 33.20 -10.78
CA ASP A 123 -7.69 32.65 -10.15
C ASP A 123 -8.44 31.64 -11.05
N ASP A 124 -8.35 31.79 -12.35
CA ASP A 124 -8.91 30.91 -13.36
C ASP A 124 -7.97 29.76 -13.78
N ASP A 125 -6.78 29.69 -13.18
CA ASP A 125 -5.79 28.67 -13.47
C ASP A 125 -6.08 27.41 -12.64
N PHE A 126 -6.71 26.44 -13.25
CA PHE A 126 -6.82 25.10 -12.66
C PHE A 126 -6.94 24.02 -13.74
N TYR A 127 -6.60 22.80 -13.34
CA TYR A 127 -6.89 21.59 -14.11
C TYR A 127 -7.21 20.42 -13.18
N TYR A 128 -7.92 19.45 -13.72
CA TYR A 128 -8.26 18.23 -13.01
C TYR A 128 -7.40 17.04 -13.44
N HIS A 129 -7.11 16.17 -12.49
CA HIS A 129 -6.63 14.81 -12.72
C HIS A 129 -7.71 13.83 -12.26
N PRO A 130 -8.64 13.44 -13.16
CA PRO A 130 -9.74 12.54 -12.85
C PRO A 130 -9.26 11.12 -12.51
N LEU A 131 -10.09 10.34 -11.82
CA LEU A 131 -9.87 8.91 -11.57
C LEU A 131 -10.57 8.02 -12.62
N VAL A 132 -11.41 8.58 -13.46
CA VAL A 132 -12.01 7.91 -14.62
C VAL A 132 -11.12 8.11 -15.83
N LEU A 133 -10.71 7.02 -16.47
CA LEU A 133 -9.95 7.11 -17.72
C LEU A 133 -10.85 7.63 -18.85
N PRO A 134 -10.33 8.52 -19.71
CA PRO A 134 -11.10 9.03 -20.84
C PRO A 134 -11.42 7.92 -21.85
N GLN A 135 -12.56 8.05 -22.51
CA GLN A 135 -12.95 7.12 -23.58
C GLN A 135 -11.90 7.15 -24.70
N GLY A 136 -11.43 6.01 -25.14
CA GLY A 136 -10.39 5.90 -26.17
C GLY A 136 -8.94 6.03 -25.63
N PHE A 137 -8.75 6.10 -24.31
CA PHE A 137 -7.42 6.12 -23.70
C PHE A 137 -6.51 5.00 -24.25
N GLY A 138 -5.30 5.39 -24.66
CA GLY A 138 -4.31 4.47 -25.26
C GLY A 138 -4.60 4.01 -26.70
N LYS A 139 -5.73 4.44 -27.30
CA LYS A 139 -6.11 4.11 -28.68
C LYS A 139 -6.17 5.32 -29.61
N VAL A 140 -6.44 6.51 -29.06
CA VAL A 140 -6.59 7.77 -29.78
C VAL A 140 -5.74 8.84 -29.11
N ASP A 141 -5.06 9.67 -29.88
CA ASP A 141 -4.38 10.86 -29.39
C ASP A 141 -5.41 11.98 -29.08
N LEU A 142 -5.97 11.90 -27.87
CA LEU A 142 -7.00 12.83 -27.40
C LEU A 142 -6.45 14.26 -27.25
N ALA A 143 -5.15 14.41 -26.92
CA ALA A 143 -4.53 15.72 -26.74
C ALA A 143 -4.43 16.48 -28.08
N ALA A 144 -4.01 15.80 -29.16
CA ALA A 144 -3.97 16.38 -30.50
C ALA A 144 -5.35 16.84 -30.96
N HIS A 145 -6.38 16.03 -30.74
CA HIS A 145 -7.78 16.39 -31.07
C HIS A 145 -8.28 17.59 -30.27
N TRP A 146 -7.95 17.65 -28.98
CA TRP A 146 -8.32 18.81 -28.15
C TRP A 146 -7.59 20.08 -28.58
N LEU A 147 -6.29 20.00 -28.83
CA LEU A 147 -5.49 21.14 -29.33
C LEU A 147 -6.00 21.67 -30.66
N ALA A 148 -6.46 20.80 -31.56
CA ALA A 148 -7.04 21.20 -32.84
C ALA A 148 -8.35 22.01 -32.71
N LYS A 149 -9.02 21.98 -31.57
CA LYS A 149 -10.23 22.73 -31.25
C LYS A 149 -9.94 24.11 -30.69
N GLN A 150 -8.81 24.75 -31.01
CA GLN A 150 -8.37 26.06 -30.48
C GLN A 150 -9.49 27.09 -30.45
N GLY A 151 -9.67 27.78 -29.29
CA GLY A 151 -10.71 28.80 -29.08
C GLY A 151 -11.94 28.29 -28.30
N ARG A 152 -11.99 27.06 -27.83
CA ARG A 152 -13.02 26.54 -26.91
C ARG A 152 -12.64 26.78 -25.46
N VAL A 153 -13.66 27.02 -24.63
CA VAL A 153 -13.53 27.46 -23.23
C VAL A 153 -13.32 26.31 -22.26
N SER A 154 -13.46 25.03 -22.70
CA SER A 154 -13.39 23.87 -21.83
C SER A 154 -11.97 23.37 -21.60
N SER A 155 -11.70 22.91 -20.37
CA SER A 155 -10.46 22.25 -20.02
C SER A 155 -10.29 20.92 -20.77
N PHE A 156 -9.06 20.39 -20.86
CA PHE A 156 -8.83 19.07 -21.46
C PHE A 156 -9.61 17.97 -20.72
N SER A 157 -9.59 18.00 -19.38
CA SER A 157 -10.29 16.99 -18.57
C SER A 157 -11.80 17.03 -18.76
N ASP A 158 -12.40 18.20 -18.91
CA ASP A 158 -13.84 18.33 -19.16
C ASP A 158 -14.26 17.80 -20.54
N GLU A 159 -13.42 18.00 -21.56
CA GLU A 159 -13.70 17.49 -22.91
C GLU A 159 -13.60 15.96 -23.04
N VAL A 160 -12.75 15.32 -22.24
CA VAL A 160 -12.46 13.88 -22.40
C VAL A 160 -13.02 13.01 -21.27
N CYS A 161 -13.49 13.61 -20.17
CA CYS A 161 -13.94 12.90 -18.99
C CYS A 161 -15.02 13.66 -18.23
N TYR A 162 -16.15 13.03 -17.98
CA TYR A 162 -17.28 13.63 -17.26
C TYR A 162 -17.02 13.87 -15.76
N GLN A 163 -15.92 13.39 -15.20
CA GLN A 163 -15.68 13.44 -13.77
C GLN A 163 -15.39 14.84 -13.23
N GLU A 164 -14.80 15.72 -14.05
CA GLU A 164 -14.64 17.13 -13.69
C GLU A 164 -15.98 17.80 -13.40
N ALA A 165 -16.97 17.60 -14.28
CA ALA A 165 -18.31 18.13 -14.09
C ALA A 165 -19.01 17.58 -12.82
N ILE A 166 -18.80 16.31 -12.50
CA ILE A 166 -19.29 15.70 -11.24
C ILE A 166 -18.66 16.39 -10.03
N CYS A 167 -17.33 16.60 -10.06
CA CYS A 167 -16.60 17.26 -8.97
C CYS A 167 -17.04 18.71 -8.78
N GLU A 168 -17.15 19.50 -9.85
CA GLU A 168 -17.56 20.91 -9.78
C GLU A 168 -19.01 21.08 -9.29
N GLN A 169 -19.87 20.10 -9.53
CA GLN A 169 -21.24 20.09 -9.03
C GLN A 169 -21.40 19.48 -7.63
N GLY A 170 -20.31 19.02 -7.01
CA GLY A 170 -20.32 18.41 -5.69
C GLY A 170 -21.10 17.09 -5.63
N LEU A 171 -21.18 16.34 -6.73
CA LEU A 171 -21.93 15.11 -6.81
C LEU A 171 -21.08 13.91 -6.36
N ALA A 172 -21.73 12.92 -5.73
CA ALA A 172 -21.10 11.68 -5.31
C ALA A 172 -20.84 10.74 -6.52
N PRO A 173 -19.82 9.87 -6.43
CA PRO A 173 -19.50 8.90 -7.50
C PRO A 173 -20.43 7.70 -7.54
N LYS A 174 -21.41 7.65 -6.65
CA LYS A 174 -22.39 6.56 -6.53
C LYS A 174 -23.71 7.08 -5.97
N THR A 175 -24.77 6.33 -6.24
CA THR A 175 -26.11 6.62 -5.68
C THR A 175 -26.32 5.89 -4.36
N ILE A 176 -27.36 6.24 -3.62
CA ILE A 176 -27.75 5.56 -2.37
C ILE A 176 -28.03 4.06 -2.55
N ARG A 177 -28.37 3.63 -3.78
CA ARG A 177 -28.65 2.22 -4.09
C ARG A 177 -27.45 1.46 -4.68
N THR A 178 -26.35 2.17 -4.92
CA THR A 178 -25.14 1.53 -5.47
C THR A 178 -24.51 0.64 -4.39
N PRO A 179 -24.26 -0.64 -4.66
CA PRO A 179 -23.65 -1.55 -3.68
C PRO A 179 -22.30 -1.08 -3.18
N GLU A 180 -21.86 -1.61 -2.04
CA GLU A 180 -20.52 -1.36 -1.51
C GLU A 180 -19.43 -1.66 -2.56
N PHE A 181 -18.41 -0.81 -2.62
CA PHE A 181 -17.29 -0.89 -3.55
C PHE A 181 -17.62 -0.79 -5.05
N SER A 182 -18.92 -0.66 -5.40
CA SER A 182 -19.37 -0.38 -6.77
C SER A 182 -19.49 1.14 -6.99
N ASP A 183 -19.44 1.55 -8.24
CA ASP A 183 -19.45 2.96 -8.64
C ASP A 183 -20.34 3.24 -9.86
N VAL A 184 -20.65 4.52 -10.05
CA VAL A 184 -21.10 5.13 -11.29
C VAL A 184 -19.94 5.86 -11.96
N ALA A 185 -19.07 6.47 -11.13
CA ALA A 185 -17.80 7.06 -11.52
C ALA A 185 -16.70 6.52 -10.60
N ASN A 186 -15.54 6.18 -11.13
CA ASN A 186 -14.43 5.64 -10.36
C ASN A 186 -14.03 6.58 -9.23
N TYR A 187 -13.73 6.05 -8.04
CA TYR A 187 -13.42 6.84 -6.87
C TYR A 187 -12.39 6.17 -5.96
N ALA A 188 -11.83 6.96 -5.10
CA ALA A 188 -11.01 6.60 -3.96
C ALA A 188 -11.60 7.27 -2.70
N TYR A 189 -10.81 7.42 -1.65
CA TYR A 189 -11.25 8.02 -0.41
C TYR A 189 -10.30 9.11 0.07
N HIS A 190 -10.84 10.12 0.76
CA HIS A 190 -10.16 10.90 1.77
C HIS A 190 -10.56 10.36 3.14
N LEU A 191 -9.64 10.29 4.09
CA LEU A 191 -9.90 9.68 5.39
C LEU A 191 -9.01 10.29 6.49
N ASP A 192 -9.41 10.07 7.74
CA ASP A 192 -8.59 10.31 8.91
C ASP A 192 -7.63 9.12 9.09
N SER A 193 -6.33 9.38 8.98
CA SER A 193 -5.30 8.33 9.02
C SER A 193 -5.19 7.67 10.39
N ALA A 194 -5.39 8.41 11.49
CA ALA A 194 -5.31 7.86 12.83
C ALA A 194 -6.49 6.92 13.11
N LYS A 195 -7.71 7.34 12.72
CA LYS A 195 -8.90 6.49 12.81
C LYS A 195 -8.77 5.24 11.94
N PHE A 196 -8.22 5.38 10.75
CA PHE A 196 -8.01 4.25 9.85
C PHE A 196 -7.00 3.24 10.41
N ALA A 197 -5.87 3.70 10.98
CA ALA A 197 -4.92 2.82 11.63
C ALA A 197 -5.56 2.04 12.79
N ALA A 198 -6.30 2.72 13.67
CA ALA A 198 -7.01 2.08 14.78
C ALA A 198 -8.09 1.09 14.30
N PHE A 199 -8.83 1.44 13.25
CA PHE A 199 -9.84 0.58 12.64
C PHE A 199 -9.22 -0.69 12.02
N LEU A 200 -8.10 -0.54 11.29
CA LEU A 200 -7.34 -1.66 10.75
C LEU A 200 -6.80 -2.57 11.86
N GLN A 201 -6.18 -1.98 12.88
CA GLN A 201 -5.67 -2.73 14.04
C GLN A 201 -6.75 -3.61 14.65
N LYS A 202 -7.89 -3.04 14.99
CA LYS A 202 -9.02 -3.76 15.55
C LYS A 202 -9.50 -4.89 14.63
N HIS A 203 -9.74 -4.59 13.36
CA HIS A 203 -10.18 -5.56 12.37
C HIS A 203 -9.18 -6.73 12.21
N CYS A 204 -7.90 -6.41 12.11
CA CYS A 204 -6.84 -7.40 11.92
C CYS A 204 -6.70 -8.34 13.12
N GLN A 205 -6.77 -7.83 14.33
CA GLN A 205 -6.71 -8.63 15.55
C GLN A 205 -7.97 -9.49 15.71
N GLU A 206 -9.16 -8.89 15.61
CA GLU A 206 -10.42 -9.60 15.92
C GLU A 206 -10.87 -10.57 14.82
N LYS A 207 -10.56 -10.30 13.55
CA LYS A 207 -11.10 -11.05 12.42
C LYS A 207 -10.07 -11.86 11.64
N LEU A 208 -8.81 -11.43 11.63
CA LEU A 208 -7.79 -12.05 10.79
C LEU A 208 -6.74 -12.84 11.57
N GLY A 209 -6.76 -12.82 12.90
CA GLY A 209 -5.87 -13.63 13.74
C GLY A 209 -4.41 -13.14 13.72
N ILE A 210 -4.18 -11.84 13.56
CA ILE A 210 -2.84 -11.25 13.61
C ILE A 210 -2.40 -11.11 15.06
N THR A 211 -1.17 -11.54 15.36
CA THR A 211 -0.52 -11.30 16.65
C THR A 211 0.05 -9.89 16.65
N HIS A 212 -0.40 -9.05 17.58
CA HIS A 212 0.09 -7.70 17.76
C HIS A 212 0.94 -7.60 19.01
N LEU A 213 2.19 -7.14 18.86
CA LEU A 213 3.13 -6.88 19.95
C LEU A 213 3.40 -5.38 20.02
N VAL A 214 3.02 -4.76 21.13
CA VAL A 214 3.37 -3.36 21.42
C VAL A 214 4.71 -3.36 22.15
N ASP A 215 5.78 -3.12 21.40
CA ASP A 215 7.16 -3.18 21.91
C ASP A 215 8.15 -2.47 20.98
N ASP A 216 9.33 -2.16 21.50
CA ASP A 216 10.43 -1.56 20.73
C ASP A 216 11.42 -2.63 20.30
N VAL A 217 11.79 -2.64 19.01
CA VAL A 217 12.88 -3.48 18.50
C VAL A 217 14.21 -2.86 18.90
N THR A 218 15.02 -3.64 19.61
CA THR A 218 16.33 -3.21 20.15
C THR A 218 17.50 -3.75 19.33
N GLU A 219 17.39 -4.99 18.81
CA GLU A 219 18.43 -5.65 18.03
C GLU A 219 17.83 -6.41 16.85
N ILE A 220 18.63 -6.63 15.82
CA ILE A 220 18.26 -7.38 14.60
C ILE A 220 19.34 -8.43 14.37
N HIS A 221 18.93 -9.69 14.31
CA HIS A 221 19.84 -10.79 14.05
C HIS A 221 19.67 -11.28 12.60
N SER A 222 20.80 -11.49 11.95
CA SER A 222 20.91 -12.06 10.61
C SER A 222 21.70 -13.34 10.66
N VAL A 223 21.44 -14.26 9.73
CA VAL A 223 22.35 -15.37 9.46
C VAL A 223 23.67 -14.80 8.90
N GLU A 224 24.75 -15.56 9.01
CA GLU A 224 26.02 -15.19 8.36
C GLU A 224 25.80 -15.11 6.84
N GLY A 225 26.32 -14.06 6.22
CA GLY A 225 26.29 -13.88 4.76
C GLY A 225 27.22 -14.86 4.07
N GLU A 226 27.12 -14.95 2.76
CA GLU A 226 27.98 -15.83 1.94
C GLU A 226 29.46 -15.40 1.94
N TYR A 227 29.70 -14.12 2.26
CA TYR A 227 31.05 -13.51 2.38
C TYR A 227 31.20 -12.88 3.76
N ASP A 228 32.40 -12.92 4.35
CA ASP A 228 32.73 -12.47 5.72
C ASP A 228 32.30 -11.02 6.06
N SER A 229 32.06 -10.18 5.05
CA SER A 229 31.64 -8.77 5.24
C SER A 229 30.17 -8.53 4.99
N GLU A 230 29.39 -9.54 4.60
CA GLU A 230 27.98 -9.41 4.24
C GLU A 230 27.10 -9.90 5.37
N LYS A 231 25.99 -9.20 5.60
CA LYS A 231 24.90 -9.70 6.42
C LYS A 231 23.97 -10.54 5.55
N GLY A 232 23.64 -11.73 6.01
CA GLY A 232 22.65 -12.60 5.38
C GLY A 232 21.22 -12.16 5.74
N ASP A 233 20.27 -13.04 5.44
CA ASP A 233 18.86 -12.80 5.72
C ASP A 233 18.59 -12.60 7.22
N ILE A 234 17.67 -11.70 7.56
CA ILE A 234 17.22 -11.52 8.94
C ILE A 234 16.50 -12.80 9.40
N CYS A 235 16.88 -13.32 10.56
CA CYS A 235 16.29 -14.50 11.16
C CYS A 235 15.45 -14.18 12.41
N SER A 236 15.77 -13.10 13.12
CA SER A 236 14.99 -12.65 14.28
C SER A 236 15.16 -11.16 14.54
N VAL A 237 14.25 -10.60 15.34
CA VAL A 237 14.37 -9.29 15.96
C VAL A 237 14.23 -9.45 17.48
N VAL A 238 15.05 -8.73 18.26
CA VAL A 238 14.94 -8.68 19.71
C VAL A 238 14.10 -7.47 20.10
N THR A 239 13.14 -7.68 20.98
CA THR A 239 12.29 -6.64 21.51
C THR A 239 12.57 -6.38 22.99
N GLN A 240 12.27 -5.21 23.47
CA GLN A 240 12.60 -4.77 24.81
C GLN A 240 11.96 -5.64 25.91
N ASN A 241 10.70 -6.04 25.72
CA ASN A 241 9.89 -6.70 26.74
C ASN A 241 9.45 -8.13 26.37
N ASN A 242 9.38 -8.46 25.07
CA ASN A 242 8.90 -9.78 24.61
C ASN A 242 10.05 -10.70 24.15
N GLY A 243 11.32 -10.24 24.29
CA GLY A 243 12.48 -11.04 23.90
C GLY A 243 12.65 -11.18 22.38
N GLU A 244 13.20 -12.30 21.99
CA GLU A 244 13.52 -12.60 20.60
C GLU A 244 12.29 -13.14 19.84
N ILE A 245 12.02 -12.55 18.67
CA ILE A 245 10.91 -12.91 17.79
C ILE A 245 11.49 -13.43 16.48
N GLU A 246 11.39 -14.73 16.28
CA GLU A 246 11.84 -15.41 15.06
C GLU A 246 10.82 -15.29 13.93
N GLY A 247 11.30 -15.28 12.68
CA GLY A 247 10.47 -15.25 11.47
C GLY A 247 11.16 -15.87 10.27
N ASP A 248 10.34 -16.27 9.29
CA ASP A 248 10.85 -16.76 8.00
C ASP A 248 10.92 -15.63 6.97
N LEU A 249 10.21 -14.53 7.22
CA LEU A 249 10.20 -13.32 6.40
C LEU A 249 9.95 -12.08 7.27
N PHE A 250 10.71 -11.03 7.02
CA PHE A 250 10.57 -9.76 7.73
C PHE A 250 10.16 -8.66 6.76
N VAL A 251 9.23 -7.80 7.20
CA VAL A 251 8.73 -6.67 6.41
C VAL A 251 8.99 -5.37 7.17
N ASP A 252 9.75 -4.47 6.56
CA ASP A 252 10.04 -3.15 7.11
C ASP A 252 8.92 -2.17 6.77
N CYS A 253 8.11 -1.82 7.76
CA CYS A 253 7.07 -0.79 7.69
C CYS A 253 7.36 0.38 8.62
N THR A 254 8.64 0.62 8.96
CA THR A 254 9.09 1.65 9.91
C THR A 254 9.21 3.04 9.28
N GLY A 255 8.73 3.24 8.07
CA GLY A 255 8.72 4.52 7.36
C GLY A 255 10.13 5.06 7.13
N PHE A 256 10.35 6.34 7.40
CA PHE A 256 11.67 6.99 7.22
C PHE A 256 12.76 6.43 8.13
N SER A 257 12.40 5.71 9.19
CA SER A 257 13.38 5.03 10.05
C SER A 257 14.12 3.93 9.31
N SER A 258 13.45 3.25 8.37
CA SER A 258 13.98 2.12 7.57
C SER A 258 14.84 1.19 8.41
N LEU A 259 14.25 0.70 9.52
CA LEU A 259 14.98 0.03 10.59
C LEU A 259 15.64 -1.27 10.12
N LEU A 260 14.89 -2.09 9.40
CA LEU A 260 15.38 -3.39 8.93
C LEU A 260 16.21 -3.23 7.65
N LEU A 261 15.75 -2.42 6.70
CA LEU A 261 16.41 -2.30 5.41
C LEU A 261 17.56 -1.29 5.45
N GLY A 262 17.29 -0.04 5.79
CA GLY A 262 18.29 1.04 5.71
C GLY A 262 19.31 1.01 6.86
N LYS A 263 18.86 0.86 8.12
CA LYS A 263 19.79 0.89 9.25
C LYS A 263 20.54 -0.41 9.45
N HIS A 264 19.92 -1.56 9.17
CA HIS A 264 20.57 -2.85 9.39
C HIS A 264 21.47 -3.24 8.23
N PHE A 265 21.02 -3.11 6.99
CA PHE A 265 21.82 -3.46 5.81
C PHE A 265 22.67 -2.31 5.24
N GLY A 266 22.38 -1.03 5.53
CA GLY A 266 23.11 0.16 5.10
C GLY A 266 22.49 0.86 3.92
#